data_6dec3e799a0a61eeed48aa2ae82d57bd
#
_entry.id   6dec3e799a0a61eeed48aa2ae82d57bd
#
_cell.length_a   1.000
_cell.length_b   1.000
_cell.length_c   1.000
_cell.angle_alpha   90.00
_cell.angle_beta   90.00
_cell.angle_gamma   90.00
#
_symmetry.space_group_name_H-M   'P 1'
#
loop_
_entity.id
_entity.type
_entity.pdbx_description
1 polymer ?
#
loop_
_entity_poly.entity_id
_entity_poly.type
_entity_poly.pdbx_seq_one_letter_code
_entity_poly.pdbx_strand_id
1 'polypeptide(L)'
;MDRGGWKLWAAAGLSAGLLELPFPLAGPMPPWRSVFAWFGLVPLLWAVLSVHTREAPRPLRRAFLLSYLCGVLWYCGNCYWIRDTMMHYGDMPAGAPTLLLLGFSLVLGLYFGLFGLAIALVQRATGSARLALAAAPV
;
A
#
# COMPACT_ATOMS: atom_id res chain seq x y z
N MET A 1 7.44 -12.76 20.23
CA MET A 1 6.51 -12.12 19.27
C MET A 1 6.10 -10.78 19.89
N ASP A 2 6.58 -9.70 19.29
CA ASP A 2 6.45 -8.35 19.85
C ASP A 2 4.97 -7.90 19.79
N ARG A 3 4.36 -7.68 20.97
CA ARG A 3 2.93 -7.32 21.10
C ARG A 3 2.51 -6.02 20.37
N GLY A 4 3.46 -5.28 19.81
CA GLY A 4 3.21 -4.07 19.02
C GLY A 4 3.39 -4.25 17.50
N GLY A 5 4.02 -5.32 17.07
CA GLY A 5 4.37 -5.52 15.66
C GLY A 5 3.16 -5.72 14.74
N TRP A 6 2.13 -6.42 15.20
CA TRP A 6 0.92 -6.68 14.42
C TRP A 6 0.14 -5.40 14.06
N LYS A 7 0.18 -4.38 14.94
CA LYS A 7 -0.50 -3.10 14.70
C LYS A 7 0.03 -2.37 13.47
N LEU A 8 1.32 -2.50 13.18
CA LEU A 8 1.93 -1.91 11.99
C LEU A 8 1.45 -2.59 10.71
N TRP A 9 1.32 -3.92 10.73
CA TRP A 9 0.78 -4.69 9.61
C TRP A 9 -0.72 -4.43 9.41
N ALA A 10 -1.48 -4.31 10.49
CA ALA A 10 -2.88 -3.92 10.43
C ALA A 10 -3.05 -2.51 9.85
N ALA A 11 -2.18 -1.56 10.20
CA ALA A 11 -2.21 -0.21 9.64
C ALA A 11 -1.89 -0.20 8.14
N ALA A 12 -0.94 -1.02 7.67
CA ALA A 12 -0.66 -1.17 6.25
C ALA A 12 -1.86 -1.75 5.47
N GLY A 13 -2.52 -2.78 6.02
CA GLY A 13 -3.74 -3.35 5.44
C GLY A 13 -4.92 -2.36 5.46
N LEU A 14 -5.08 -1.60 6.56
CA LEU A 14 -6.09 -0.54 6.64
C LEU A 14 -5.87 0.54 5.59
N SER A 15 -4.62 0.97 5.36
CA SER A 15 -4.30 1.91 4.29
C SER A 15 -4.70 1.38 2.93
N ALA A 16 -4.39 0.13 2.62
CA ALA A 16 -4.80 -0.48 1.35
C ALA A 16 -6.32 -0.42 1.17
N GLY A 17 -7.10 -0.81 2.18
CA GLY A 17 -8.57 -0.74 2.16
C GLY A 17 -9.11 0.68 2.03
N LEU A 18 -8.52 1.66 2.73
CA LEU A 18 -8.94 3.06 2.62
C LEU A 18 -8.64 3.65 1.23
N LEU A 19 -7.54 3.24 0.60
CA LEU A 19 -7.17 3.66 -0.75
C LEU A 19 -8.07 3.05 -1.84
N GLU A 20 -8.79 1.95 -1.56
CA GLU A 20 -9.80 1.38 -2.46
C GLU A 20 -11.08 2.23 -2.52
N LEU A 21 -11.45 2.90 -1.41
CA LEU A 21 -12.71 3.62 -1.31
C LEU A 21 -12.90 4.75 -2.34
N PRO A 22 -11.86 5.52 -2.75
CA PRO A 22 -11.98 6.54 -3.79
C PRO A 22 -12.23 5.99 -5.19
N PHE A 23 -12.04 4.69 -5.40
CA PHE A 23 -12.19 4.09 -6.72
C PHE A 23 -13.57 3.44 -6.91
N PRO A 24 -14.12 3.44 -8.12
CA PRO A 24 -15.40 2.80 -8.42
C PRO A 24 -15.23 1.29 -8.49
N LEU A 25 -15.44 0.60 -7.36
CA LEU A 25 -15.43 -0.86 -7.30
C LEU A 25 -16.68 -1.48 -7.92
N ALA A 26 -17.82 -0.79 -7.84
CA ALA A 26 -19.09 -1.17 -8.48
C ALA A 26 -20.03 0.03 -8.53
N GLY A 27 -20.42 0.45 -9.73
CA GLY A 27 -21.42 1.50 -9.96
C GLY A 27 -20.93 2.93 -9.71
N PRO A 28 -21.86 3.92 -9.73
CA PRO A 28 -21.53 5.33 -9.59
C PRO A 28 -20.97 5.64 -8.20
N MET A 29 -19.87 6.40 -8.17
CA MET A 29 -19.15 6.74 -6.94
C MET A 29 -19.75 7.99 -6.29
N PRO A 30 -20.23 7.92 -5.04
CA PRO A 30 -20.65 9.10 -4.29
C PRO A 30 -19.46 10.06 -4.07
N PRO A 31 -19.64 11.38 -4.27
CA PRO A 31 -18.53 12.36 -4.18
C PRO A 31 -17.79 12.35 -2.84
N TRP A 32 -18.48 12.02 -1.74
CA TRP A 32 -17.86 11.97 -0.41
C TRP A 32 -16.74 10.92 -0.27
N ARG A 33 -16.75 9.87 -1.12
CA ARG A 33 -15.70 8.83 -1.07
C ARG A 33 -14.33 9.35 -1.51
N SER A 34 -14.27 10.41 -2.32
CA SER A 34 -13.00 11.04 -2.73
C SER A 34 -12.19 11.59 -1.54
N VAL A 35 -12.84 11.88 -0.43
CA VAL A 35 -12.18 12.32 0.82
C VAL A 35 -11.16 11.28 1.31
N PHE A 36 -11.41 9.98 1.08
CA PHE A 36 -10.48 8.92 1.49
C PHE A 36 -9.17 8.93 0.71
N ALA A 37 -9.11 9.54 -0.47
CA ALA A 37 -7.85 9.73 -1.19
C ALA A 37 -6.83 10.54 -0.39
N TRP A 38 -7.30 11.50 0.43
CA TRP A 38 -6.45 12.35 1.26
C TRP A 38 -5.94 11.67 2.55
N PHE A 39 -6.70 10.72 3.07
CA PHE A 39 -6.41 10.08 4.35
C PHE A 39 -5.98 8.62 4.23
N GLY A 40 -6.13 8.02 3.05
CA GLY A 40 -5.86 6.60 2.85
C GLY A 40 -4.43 6.17 3.17
N LEU A 41 -3.44 7.05 2.93
CA LEU A 41 -2.03 6.78 3.23
C LEU A 41 -1.63 7.04 4.69
N VAL A 42 -2.47 7.73 5.49
CA VAL A 42 -2.11 8.13 6.86
C VAL A 42 -1.73 6.94 7.75
N PRO A 43 -2.50 5.82 7.79
CA PRO A 43 -2.11 4.68 8.62
C PRO A 43 -0.78 4.05 8.18
N LEU A 44 -0.50 3.99 6.86
CA LEU A 44 0.77 3.48 6.35
C LEU A 44 1.94 4.38 6.75
N LEU A 45 1.80 5.69 6.57
CA LEU A 45 2.83 6.66 6.95
C LEU A 45 3.13 6.58 8.45
N TRP A 46 2.07 6.50 9.28
CA TRP A 46 2.24 6.29 10.70
C TRP A 46 3.01 4.99 11.00
N ALA A 47 2.69 3.89 10.32
CA ALA A 47 3.37 2.61 10.51
C ALA A 47 4.85 2.71 10.12
N VAL A 48 5.18 3.27 8.96
CA VAL A 48 6.56 3.43 8.46
C VAL A 48 7.40 4.30 9.41
N LEU A 49 6.87 5.45 9.82
CA LEU A 49 7.55 6.35 10.75
C LEU A 49 7.75 5.72 12.14
N SER A 50 6.77 4.92 12.60
CA SER A 50 6.85 4.24 13.90
C SER A 50 7.89 3.10 13.93
N VAL A 51 8.33 2.58 12.80
CA VAL A 51 9.36 1.53 12.77
C VAL A 51 10.69 2.02 13.33
N HIS A 52 11.08 3.26 13.04
CA HIS A 52 12.33 3.87 13.53
C HIS A 52 12.28 4.17 15.05
N THR A 53 11.15 4.68 15.54
CA THR A 53 11.00 5.06 16.94
C THR A 53 10.92 3.85 17.88
N ARG A 54 10.63 2.66 17.37
CA ARG A 54 10.46 1.42 18.14
C ARG A 54 11.70 0.53 18.18
N GLU A 55 12.87 1.03 17.74
CA GLU A 55 14.12 0.25 17.70
C GLU A 55 13.95 -1.14 17.04
N ALA A 56 13.08 -1.21 16.03
CA ALA A 56 12.78 -2.46 15.37
C ALA A 56 14.02 -3.04 14.69
N PRO A 57 14.24 -4.36 14.75
CA PRO A 57 15.32 -4.96 14.01
C PRO A 57 15.12 -4.75 12.51
N ARG A 58 16.16 -4.28 11.81
CA ARG A 58 16.17 -3.98 10.37
C ARG A 58 15.04 -3.02 9.94
N PRO A 59 15.01 -1.76 10.43
CA PRO A 59 13.90 -0.83 10.22
C PRO A 59 13.63 -0.56 8.74
N LEU A 60 14.65 -0.41 7.90
CA LEU A 60 14.48 -0.16 6.46
C LEU A 60 13.76 -1.31 5.74
N ARG A 61 14.16 -2.56 6.03
CA ARG A 61 13.48 -3.73 5.47
C ARG A 61 12.01 -3.79 5.92
N ARG A 62 11.74 -3.45 7.17
CA ARG A 62 10.39 -3.49 7.72
C ARG A 62 9.52 -2.39 7.11
N ALA A 63 10.05 -1.18 6.93
CA ALA A 63 9.37 -0.08 6.22
C ALA A 63 9.03 -0.47 4.78
N PHE A 64 10.00 -1.04 4.05
CA PHE A 64 9.79 -1.56 2.70
C PHE A 64 8.66 -2.60 2.67
N LEU A 65 8.71 -3.62 3.53
CA LEU A 65 7.73 -4.72 3.53
C LEU A 65 6.32 -4.27 3.90
N LEU A 66 6.17 -3.33 4.85
CA LEU A 66 4.87 -2.75 5.20
C LEU A 66 4.24 -2.02 4.02
N SER A 67 5.02 -1.18 3.37
CA SER A 67 4.56 -0.42 2.20
C SER A 67 4.32 -1.33 1.00
N TYR A 68 5.19 -2.31 0.77
CA TYR A 68 5.03 -3.32 -0.28
C TYR A 68 3.72 -4.10 -0.12
N LEU A 69 3.43 -4.58 1.10
CA LEU A 69 2.17 -5.27 1.39
C LEU A 69 0.96 -4.37 1.09
N CYS A 70 1.00 -3.11 1.54
CA CYS A 70 -0.06 -2.14 1.25
C CYS A 70 -0.28 -2.00 -0.26
N GLY A 71 0.79 -1.83 -1.03
CA GLY A 71 0.74 -1.70 -2.49
C GLY A 71 0.19 -2.95 -3.18
N VAL A 72 0.66 -4.14 -2.80
CA VAL A 72 0.16 -5.40 -3.37
C VAL A 72 -1.33 -5.55 -3.12
N LEU A 73 -1.80 -5.33 -1.89
CA LEU A 73 -3.21 -5.43 -1.54
C LEU A 73 -4.05 -4.42 -2.32
N TRP A 74 -3.58 -3.17 -2.42
CA TRP A 74 -4.28 -2.14 -3.16
C TRP A 74 -4.36 -2.44 -4.66
N TYR A 75 -3.28 -2.88 -5.31
CA TYR A 75 -3.32 -3.24 -6.72
C TYR A 75 -4.17 -4.48 -6.99
N CYS A 76 -4.19 -5.46 -6.09
CA CYS A 76 -5.10 -6.60 -6.21
C CYS A 76 -6.56 -6.18 -6.21
N GLY A 77 -6.95 -5.23 -5.36
CA GLY A 77 -8.31 -4.71 -5.29
C GLY A 77 -8.63 -3.77 -6.46
N ASN A 78 -7.80 -2.74 -6.67
CA ASN A 78 -8.07 -1.71 -7.68
C ASN A 78 -7.98 -2.22 -9.13
N CYS A 79 -7.16 -3.23 -9.40
CA CYS A 79 -6.95 -3.78 -10.74
C CYS A 79 -7.75 -5.06 -11.02
N TYR A 80 -8.72 -5.44 -10.19
CA TYR A 80 -9.55 -6.64 -10.38
C TYR A 80 -10.24 -6.68 -11.76
N TRP A 81 -10.55 -5.53 -12.33
CA TRP A 81 -11.15 -5.39 -13.66
C TRP A 81 -10.30 -5.99 -14.78
N ILE A 82 -8.98 -6.07 -14.62
CA ILE A 82 -8.07 -6.74 -15.58
C ILE A 82 -8.46 -8.22 -15.68
N ARG A 83 -8.63 -8.88 -14.53
CA ARG A 83 -9.08 -10.27 -14.46
C ARG A 83 -10.44 -10.45 -15.13
N ASP A 84 -11.39 -9.60 -14.78
CA ASP A 84 -12.76 -9.69 -15.30
C ASP A 84 -12.83 -9.45 -16.81
N THR A 85 -12.04 -8.49 -17.32
CA THR A 85 -11.92 -8.22 -18.77
C THR A 85 -11.35 -9.44 -19.50
N MET A 86 -10.31 -10.07 -18.99
CA MET A 86 -9.70 -11.25 -19.60
C MET A 86 -10.64 -12.46 -19.60
N MET A 87 -11.47 -12.60 -18.59
CA MET A 87 -12.47 -13.66 -18.50
C MET A 87 -13.64 -13.44 -19.45
N HIS A 88 -14.17 -12.19 -19.53
CA HIS A 88 -15.35 -11.88 -20.31
C HIS A 88 -15.09 -11.70 -21.81
N TYR A 89 -13.94 -11.10 -22.17
CA TYR A 89 -13.62 -10.78 -23.57
C TYR A 89 -12.53 -11.66 -24.15
N GLY A 90 -11.74 -12.34 -23.31
CA GLY A 90 -10.67 -13.22 -23.74
C GLY A 90 -10.97 -14.71 -23.63
N ASP A 91 -12.20 -15.08 -23.19
CA ASP A 91 -12.62 -16.47 -22.94
C ASP A 91 -11.58 -17.29 -22.13
N MET A 92 -10.81 -16.62 -21.27
CA MET A 92 -9.78 -17.26 -20.48
C MET A 92 -10.35 -17.96 -19.26
N PRO A 93 -9.90 -19.19 -18.92
CA PRO A 93 -10.27 -19.83 -17.66
C PRO A 93 -9.72 -19.02 -16.47
N ALA A 94 -10.49 -18.89 -15.40
CA ALA A 94 -10.23 -17.99 -14.26
C ALA A 94 -8.82 -18.08 -13.64
N GLY A 95 -8.11 -19.18 -13.80
CA GLY A 95 -6.77 -19.39 -13.25
C GLY A 95 -5.72 -18.48 -13.84
N ALA A 96 -5.63 -18.38 -15.16
CA ALA A 96 -4.62 -17.57 -15.84
C ALA A 96 -4.77 -16.06 -15.57
N PRO A 97 -5.97 -15.43 -15.72
CA PRO A 97 -6.17 -14.04 -15.36
C PRO A 97 -5.89 -13.70 -13.88
N THR A 98 -6.21 -14.64 -12.96
CA THR A 98 -5.91 -14.45 -11.53
C THR A 98 -4.39 -14.45 -11.27
N LEU A 99 -3.64 -15.36 -11.87
CA LEU A 99 -2.18 -15.38 -11.75
C LEU A 99 -1.54 -14.13 -12.35
N LEU A 100 -2.05 -13.64 -13.49
CA LEU A 100 -1.58 -12.39 -14.10
C LEU A 100 -1.85 -11.18 -13.21
N LEU A 101 -3.05 -11.07 -12.62
CA LEU A 101 -3.37 -10.02 -11.67
C LEU A 101 -2.44 -10.05 -10.45
N LEU A 102 -2.18 -11.23 -9.90
CA LEU A 102 -1.25 -11.39 -8.78
C LEU A 102 0.17 -10.98 -9.18
N GLY A 103 0.67 -11.46 -10.31
CA GLY A 103 2.00 -11.09 -10.83
C GLY A 103 2.12 -9.58 -11.04
N PHE A 104 1.12 -8.96 -11.66
CA PHE A 104 1.04 -7.52 -11.87
C PHE A 104 1.06 -6.75 -10.53
N SER A 105 0.25 -7.18 -9.56
CA SER A 105 0.19 -6.56 -8.24
C SER A 105 1.50 -6.69 -7.47
N LEU A 106 2.20 -7.82 -7.58
CA LEU A 106 3.52 -8.02 -6.98
C LEU A 106 4.57 -7.08 -7.58
N VAL A 107 4.55 -6.89 -8.90
CA VAL A 107 5.48 -5.96 -9.57
C VAL A 107 5.16 -4.52 -9.22
N LEU A 108 3.91 -4.09 -9.31
CA LEU A 108 3.52 -2.72 -9.02
C LEU A 108 3.60 -2.39 -7.52
N GLY A 109 3.40 -3.37 -6.65
CA GLY A 109 3.63 -3.21 -5.20
C GLY A 109 5.03 -2.74 -4.85
N LEU A 110 6.04 -3.01 -5.72
CA LEU A 110 7.40 -2.51 -5.53
C LEU A 110 7.47 -0.98 -5.46
N TYR A 111 6.63 -0.26 -6.20
CA TYR A 111 6.58 1.21 -6.11
C TYR A 111 6.23 1.68 -4.71
N PHE A 112 5.23 1.07 -4.07
CA PHE A 112 4.91 1.35 -2.68
C PHE A 112 6.04 0.94 -1.73
N GLY A 113 6.67 -0.20 -1.97
CA GLY A 113 7.83 -0.64 -1.19
C GLY A 113 8.98 0.36 -1.25
N LEU A 114 9.32 0.85 -2.46
CA LEU A 114 10.36 1.87 -2.67
C LEU A 114 9.97 3.21 -2.06
N PHE A 115 8.71 3.61 -2.15
CA PHE A 115 8.19 4.81 -1.48
C PHE A 115 8.38 4.75 0.04
N GLY A 116 7.98 3.65 0.69
CA GLY A 116 8.17 3.47 2.12
C GLY A 116 9.66 3.41 2.53
N LEU A 117 10.50 2.79 1.69
CA LEU A 117 11.95 2.78 1.89
C LEU A 117 12.54 4.19 1.80
N ALA A 118 12.13 5.00 0.82
CA ALA A 118 12.57 6.37 0.66
C ALA A 118 12.24 7.22 1.89
N ILE A 119 10.99 7.15 2.37
CA ILE A 119 10.58 7.84 3.61
C ILE A 119 11.45 7.42 4.80
N ALA A 120 11.69 6.12 4.97
CA ALA A 120 12.50 5.60 6.06
C ALA A 120 13.98 6.03 5.96
N LEU A 121 14.53 6.14 4.75
CA LEU A 121 15.88 6.65 4.50
C LEU A 121 15.99 8.14 4.84
N VAL A 122 15.05 8.97 4.41
CA VAL A 122 15.02 10.39 4.75
C VAL A 122 14.90 10.59 6.25
N GLN A 123 13.99 9.86 6.91
CA GLN A 123 13.85 9.90 8.36
C GLN A 123 15.16 9.52 9.08
N ARG A 124 15.85 8.48 8.60
CA ARG A 124 17.13 8.05 9.15
C ARG A 124 18.22 9.10 8.96
N ALA A 125 18.28 9.75 7.79
CA ALA A 125 19.30 10.74 7.47
C ALA A 125 19.10 12.06 8.22
N THR A 126 17.84 12.48 8.40
CA THR A 126 17.50 13.79 8.99
C THR A 126 17.14 13.72 10.48
N GLY A 127 16.83 12.54 11.00
CA GLY A 127 16.29 12.35 12.34
C GLY A 127 14.89 12.96 12.53
N SER A 128 14.26 13.47 11.45
CA SER A 128 13.00 14.22 11.50
C SER A 128 11.88 13.55 10.71
N ALA A 129 10.81 13.17 11.39
CA ALA A 129 9.60 12.67 10.75
C ALA A 129 8.93 13.73 9.85
N ARG A 130 9.03 15.02 10.21
CA ARG A 130 8.45 16.12 9.43
C ARG A 130 9.11 16.25 8.07
N LEU A 131 10.46 16.20 8.01
CA LEU A 131 11.20 16.25 6.76
C LEU A 131 10.94 15.01 5.90
N ALA A 132 10.82 13.83 6.51
CA ALA A 132 10.47 12.61 5.79
C ALA A 132 9.07 12.71 5.15
N LEU A 133 8.09 13.28 5.84
CA LEU A 133 6.75 13.52 5.31
C LEU A 133 6.75 14.62 4.22
N ALA A 134 7.54 15.67 4.37
CA ALA A 134 7.65 16.74 3.36
C ALA A 134 8.28 16.24 2.05
N ALA A 135 9.17 15.24 2.12
CA ALA A 135 9.78 14.60 0.96
C ALA A 135 8.89 13.53 0.30
N ALA A 136 7.79 13.13 0.93
CA ALA A 136 6.91 12.06 0.43
C ALA A 136 6.18 12.39 -0.90
N PRO A 137 5.82 13.66 -1.23
CA PRO A 137 5.14 13.99 -2.48
C PRO A 137 6.07 14.15 -3.68
N VAL A 138 7.37 14.14 -3.47
CA VAL A 138 8.40 14.33 -4.52
C VAL A 138 8.94 12.97 -4.97
#